data_0107d34252d38d8a1c48c5da723da080
#
_entry.id   0107d34252d38d8a1c48c5da723da080
#
_cell.length_a   1.000
_cell.length_b   1.000
_cell.length_c   1.000
_cell.angle_alpha   90.00
_cell.angle_beta   90.00
_cell.angle_gamma   90.00
#
_symmetry.space_group_name_H-M   'P 1'
#
loop_
_entity.id
_entity.type
_entity.pdbx_description
1 polymer ?
#
loop_
_entity_poly.entity_id
_entity_poly.type
_entity_poly.pdbx_seq_one_letter_code
_entity_poly.pdbx_strand_id
1 'polypeptide(L)'
;MLGQVMTAEDMADEGWQQNYELLCELEQNPININRTTREELEALPFLSAQQVEAIMEYLYRYGSMKSLAELMMIREIGLQERQLLQCFVYAGDEPKVAMHAKHELTVSGQIPMYERKGDGKGYLGDKYRHWVRYQMKIDDKIKLGLVASKDAGEPFFKDKNKYGYDYYSPYLELKKLGRLETLVLGYYRVSMGMGMVMNNSFALGKIAMLQSLGRTTNTLRAHSSRTMGYLQGAGTTVRLARNMRLTAFASYTPMDATLNKDGDAQTIVTTGYHRTQTEMDKKNNLHALKTGGQLRYDASGLHLGLNALYVHLDRRLTPNKTQIYNMYKPEGTDFINASIDYGYTRHHFAINGETATDGNGHIATINAVSYAMNNGLRLMALQRFYSYQYASLDAQCYSDGGHVQNESGVYVGMQWQPSPQWQLAAYADYAYHPWPVYREKTATSQMDYLMQCTHTKGNWKLTARYRLKMDDKAHRTRLIAEYATENFSTRTQLDAGYLATGESELGAMISESVAYTHRWLRLNVGAGYFKTDSYNSRVYLYESGPLYTYSMQQFYGEGIRYWLMLRANATRNLMLTAKVGVTDYFDRTKISSSYQEIDRSSKTDVDIQLRWKI
;
A
#
# COMPACT_ATOMS: atom_id res chain seq x y z
N MET A 1 -9.68 4.59 -10.91
CA MET A 1 -9.82 3.39 -10.07
C MET A 1 -9.35 3.64 -8.63
N LEU A 2 -8.06 3.76 -8.34
CA LEU A 2 -7.54 3.93 -6.96
C LEU A 2 -8.13 5.15 -6.24
N GLY A 3 -8.25 6.29 -6.87
CA GLY A 3 -8.83 7.50 -6.28
C GLY A 3 -10.32 7.40 -5.90
N GLN A 4 -10.98 6.29 -6.18
CA GLN A 4 -12.38 6.06 -5.78
C GLN A 4 -12.50 5.36 -4.43
N VAL A 5 -11.50 4.56 -4.11
CA VAL A 5 -11.48 3.70 -2.92
C VAL A 5 -10.73 4.36 -1.77
N MET A 6 -10.07 5.53 -1.97
CA MET A 6 -9.15 6.11 -1.00
C MET A 6 -9.17 7.62 -0.95
N THR A 7 -8.80 8.19 0.19
CA THR A 7 -8.54 9.63 0.31
C THR A 7 -7.16 9.97 -0.25
N ALA A 8 -6.92 11.22 -0.61
CA ALA A 8 -5.62 11.65 -1.08
C ALA A 8 -4.55 11.59 0.02
N GLU A 9 -4.96 11.75 1.27
CA GLU A 9 -4.09 11.65 2.43
C GLU A 9 -3.68 10.22 2.70
N ASP A 10 -4.64 9.29 2.64
CA ASP A 10 -4.35 7.86 2.75
C ASP A 10 -3.40 7.41 1.62
N MET A 11 -3.51 8.02 0.42
CA MET A 11 -2.65 7.73 -0.73
C MET A 11 -1.30 8.45 -0.69
N ALA A 12 -1.12 9.44 0.15
CA ALA A 12 0.16 10.15 0.30
C ALA A 12 1.17 9.38 1.18
N ASP A 13 0.76 8.32 1.82
CA ASP A 13 1.62 7.45 2.61
C ASP A 13 2.59 6.67 1.70
N GLU A 14 3.85 6.53 2.12
CA GLU A 14 4.90 5.79 1.40
C GLU A 14 4.53 4.32 1.14
N GLY A 15 3.70 3.71 1.97
CA GLY A 15 3.16 2.37 1.81
C GLY A 15 2.40 2.14 0.50
N TRP A 16 1.87 3.19 -0.12
CA TRP A 16 1.13 3.09 -1.39
C TRP A 16 1.96 2.72 -2.59
N GLN A 17 3.23 3.07 -2.63
CA GLN A 17 4.14 2.65 -3.70
C GLN A 17 4.10 1.12 -3.86
N GLN A 18 4.12 0.38 -2.76
CA GLN A 18 4.09 -1.08 -2.76
C GLN A 18 2.78 -1.66 -3.31
N ASN A 19 1.63 -1.12 -2.88
CA ASN A 19 0.33 -1.57 -3.39
C ASN A 19 0.18 -1.26 -4.87
N TYR A 20 0.63 -0.10 -5.28
CA TYR A 20 0.62 0.29 -6.69
C TYR A 20 1.49 -0.65 -7.54
N GLU A 21 2.69 -1.01 -7.06
CA GLU A 21 3.55 -1.97 -7.75
C GLU A 21 2.89 -3.35 -7.87
N LEU A 22 2.21 -3.83 -6.80
CA LEU A 22 1.47 -5.08 -6.82
C LEU A 22 0.33 -5.04 -7.85
N LEU A 23 -0.47 -3.98 -7.86
CA LEU A 23 -1.56 -3.83 -8.82
C LEU A 23 -1.05 -3.73 -10.26
N CYS A 24 0.05 -3.02 -10.49
CA CYS A 24 0.71 -2.99 -11.80
C CYS A 24 1.19 -4.39 -12.22
N GLU A 25 1.72 -5.19 -11.29
CA GLU A 25 2.13 -6.56 -11.58
C GLU A 25 0.95 -7.46 -11.94
N LEU A 26 -0.17 -7.36 -11.21
CA LEU A 26 -1.40 -8.13 -11.47
C LEU A 26 -2.07 -7.70 -12.79
N GLU A 27 -2.10 -6.40 -13.11
CA GLU A 27 -2.59 -5.90 -14.39
C GLU A 27 -1.79 -6.46 -15.58
N GLN A 28 -0.47 -6.54 -15.42
CA GLN A 28 0.42 -7.06 -16.46
C GLN A 28 0.41 -8.59 -16.56
N ASN A 29 0.01 -9.28 -15.50
CA ASN A 29 -0.04 -10.73 -15.40
C ASN A 29 -1.33 -11.13 -14.66
N PRO A 30 -2.49 -11.06 -15.33
CA PRO A 30 -3.78 -11.38 -14.69
C PRO A 30 -3.83 -12.80 -14.15
N ILE A 31 -4.55 -12.99 -13.05
CA ILE A 31 -4.76 -14.26 -12.39
C ILE A 31 -5.78 -15.10 -13.18
N ASN A 32 -5.52 -16.38 -13.40
CA ASN A 32 -6.53 -17.30 -13.91
C ASN A 32 -7.55 -17.62 -12.79
N ILE A 33 -8.78 -17.11 -12.93
CA ILE A 33 -9.82 -17.28 -11.91
C ILE A 33 -10.14 -18.75 -11.62
N ASN A 34 -10.00 -19.65 -12.60
CA ASN A 34 -10.26 -21.07 -12.46
C ASN A 34 -9.21 -21.83 -11.64
N ARG A 35 -8.07 -21.19 -11.35
CA ARG A 35 -6.94 -21.78 -10.61
C ARG A 35 -6.50 -20.93 -9.45
N THR A 36 -7.26 -19.89 -9.18
CA THR A 36 -6.95 -18.94 -8.10
C THR A 36 -7.08 -19.61 -6.76
N THR A 37 -6.28 -19.16 -5.82
CA THR A 37 -6.45 -19.46 -4.40
C THR A 37 -7.24 -18.34 -3.72
N ARG A 38 -7.75 -18.63 -2.52
CA ARG A 38 -8.39 -17.62 -1.67
C ARG A 38 -7.45 -16.44 -1.43
N GLU A 39 -6.21 -16.71 -1.11
CA GLU A 39 -5.17 -15.72 -0.79
C GLU A 39 -4.85 -14.82 -2.00
N GLU A 40 -4.87 -15.37 -3.21
CA GLU A 40 -4.69 -14.60 -4.45
C GLU A 40 -5.85 -13.63 -4.69
N LEU A 41 -7.10 -14.03 -4.40
CA LEU A 41 -8.26 -13.14 -4.47
C LEU A 41 -8.27 -12.11 -3.32
N GLU A 42 -7.88 -12.52 -2.12
CA GLU A 42 -7.73 -11.65 -0.96
C GLU A 42 -6.63 -10.59 -1.15
N ALA A 43 -5.65 -10.81 -2.03
CA ALA A 43 -4.67 -9.81 -2.41
C ALA A 43 -5.26 -8.66 -3.23
N LEU A 44 -6.46 -8.82 -3.83
CA LEU A 44 -7.17 -7.77 -4.55
C LEU A 44 -7.87 -6.83 -3.56
N PRO A 45 -7.48 -5.56 -3.44
CA PRO A 45 -7.90 -4.69 -2.34
C PRO A 45 -9.38 -4.25 -2.43
N PHE A 46 -10.05 -4.51 -3.53
CA PHE A 46 -11.44 -4.14 -3.80
C PHE A 46 -12.45 -5.27 -3.59
N LEU A 47 -12.00 -6.48 -3.22
CA LEU A 47 -12.89 -7.58 -2.89
C LEU A 47 -13.10 -7.70 -1.38
N SER A 48 -14.35 -7.89 -0.95
CA SER A 48 -14.68 -8.22 0.43
C SER A 48 -14.53 -9.72 0.71
N ALA A 49 -14.50 -10.10 2.00
CA ALA A 49 -14.47 -11.50 2.41
C ALA A 49 -15.67 -12.30 1.85
N GLN A 50 -16.88 -11.71 1.85
CA GLN A 50 -18.07 -12.33 1.28
C GLN A 50 -17.95 -12.54 -0.23
N GLN A 51 -17.38 -11.58 -0.96
CA GLN A 51 -17.18 -11.67 -2.41
C GLN A 51 -16.14 -12.74 -2.77
N VAL A 52 -15.04 -12.81 -2.02
CA VAL A 52 -14.04 -13.88 -2.19
C VAL A 52 -14.68 -15.24 -1.94
N GLU A 53 -15.43 -15.39 -0.83
CA GLU A 53 -16.13 -16.65 -0.52
C GLU A 53 -17.13 -17.04 -1.61
N ALA A 54 -17.92 -16.09 -2.12
CA ALA A 54 -18.89 -16.33 -3.18
C ALA A 54 -18.23 -16.79 -4.50
N ILE A 55 -17.08 -16.23 -4.87
CA ILE A 55 -16.29 -16.69 -6.03
C ILE A 55 -15.79 -18.11 -5.79
N MET A 56 -15.21 -18.40 -4.62
CA MET A 56 -14.70 -19.73 -4.28
C MET A 56 -15.81 -20.77 -4.23
N GLU A 57 -16.99 -20.42 -3.68
CA GLU A 57 -18.17 -21.30 -3.66
C GLU A 57 -18.69 -21.58 -5.07
N TYR A 58 -18.73 -20.56 -5.94
CA TYR A 58 -19.11 -20.74 -7.34
C TYR A 58 -18.19 -21.74 -8.06
N LEU A 59 -16.88 -21.56 -7.93
CA LEU A 59 -15.88 -22.46 -8.52
C LEU A 59 -15.98 -23.89 -7.95
N TYR A 60 -16.29 -24.01 -6.66
CA TYR A 60 -16.49 -25.32 -6.02
C TYR A 60 -17.74 -26.04 -6.54
N ARG A 61 -18.85 -25.31 -6.74
CA ARG A 61 -20.14 -25.87 -7.17
C ARG A 61 -20.22 -26.18 -8.66
N TYR A 62 -19.72 -25.26 -9.49
CA TYR A 62 -19.90 -25.28 -10.93
C TYR A 62 -18.63 -25.65 -11.71
N GLY A 63 -17.49 -25.74 -11.03
CA GLY A 63 -16.20 -25.98 -11.65
C GLY A 63 -15.61 -24.71 -12.27
N SER A 64 -14.99 -24.85 -13.46
CA SER A 64 -14.34 -23.73 -14.12
C SER A 64 -15.34 -22.81 -14.82
N MET A 65 -15.13 -21.49 -14.73
CA MET A 65 -15.82 -20.48 -15.53
C MET A 65 -15.32 -20.52 -16.98
N LYS A 66 -16.24 -20.53 -17.95
CA LYS A 66 -15.91 -20.42 -19.37
C LYS A 66 -15.57 -19.00 -19.79
N SER A 67 -16.16 -18.02 -19.13
CA SER A 67 -15.90 -16.60 -19.35
C SER A 67 -16.12 -15.78 -18.08
N LEU A 68 -15.53 -14.58 -18.01
CA LEU A 68 -15.77 -13.65 -16.91
C LEU A 68 -17.21 -13.10 -16.87
N ALA A 69 -18.00 -13.30 -17.93
CA ALA A 69 -19.43 -12.96 -17.92
C ALA A 69 -20.20 -13.75 -16.84
N GLU A 70 -19.73 -14.96 -16.47
CA GLU A 70 -20.35 -15.77 -15.43
C GLU A 70 -20.25 -15.14 -14.02
N LEU A 71 -19.37 -14.17 -13.81
CA LEU A 71 -19.38 -13.34 -12.58
C LEU A 71 -20.71 -12.61 -12.36
N MET A 72 -21.54 -12.47 -13.40
CA MET A 72 -22.89 -11.92 -13.28
C MET A 72 -23.85 -12.85 -12.53
N MET A 73 -23.55 -14.15 -12.47
CA MET A 73 -24.34 -15.14 -11.74
C MET A 73 -24.03 -15.14 -10.24
N ILE A 74 -22.93 -14.50 -9.84
CA ILE A 74 -22.55 -14.35 -8.44
C ILE A 74 -23.17 -13.05 -7.93
N ARG A 75 -24.18 -13.19 -7.11
CA ARG A 75 -25.01 -12.07 -6.62
C ARG A 75 -24.21 -11.03 -5.82
N GLU A 76 -23.22 -11.48 -5.09
CA GLU A 76 -22.34 -10.67 -4.23
C GLU A 76 -21.38 -9.79 -5.02
N ILE A 77 -21.16 -10.06 -6.32
CA ILE A 77 -20.26 -9.32 -7.19
C ILE A 77 -21.03 -8.24 -7.94
N GLY A 78 -20.90 -7.00 -7.53
CA GLY A 78 -21.52 -5.84 -8.17
C GLY A 78 -20.90 -5.49 -9.54
N LEU A 79 -21.52 -4.51 -10.23
CA LEU A 79 -21.02 -4.06 -11.53
C LEU A 79 -19.61 -3.51 -11.46
N GLN A 80 -19.30 -2.75 -10.41
CA GLN A 80 -17.99 -2.13 -10.23
C GLN A 80 -16.91 -3.19 -10.00
N GLU A 81 -17.15 -4.15 -9.11
CA GLU A 81 -16.20 -5.23 -8.84
C GLU A 81 -15.96 -6.08 -10.10
N ARG A 82 -16.99 -6.33 -10.91
CA ARG A 82 -16.84 -7.04 -12.21
C ARG A 82 -15.94 -6.29 -13.18
N GLN A 83 -16.13 -4.96 -13.29
CA GLN A 83 -15.27 -4.13 -14.13
C GLN A 83 -13.82 -4.11 -13.65
N LEU A 84 -13.62 -4.08 -12.32
CA LEU A 84 -12.30 -4.14 -11.72
C LEU A 84 -11.65 -5.51 -11.93
N LEU A 85 -12.39 -6.60 -11.71
CA LEU A 85 -11.89 -7.96 -11.91
C LEU A 85 -11.39 -8.18 -13.33
N GLN A 86 -12.07 -7.64 -14.35
CA GLN A 86 -11.62 -7.73 -15.75
C GLN A 86 -10.20 -7.20 -16.00
N CYS A 87 -9.70 -6.30 -15.15
CA CYS A 87 -8.33 -5.78 -15.24
C CYS A 87 -7.29 -6.74 -14.65
N PHE A 88 -7.67 -7.64 -13.74
CA PHE A 88 -6.75 -8.41 -12.91
C PHE A 88 -6.93 -9.93 -13.01
N VAL A 89 -8.03 -10.39 -13.59
CA VAL A 89 -8.30 -11.83 -13.75
C VAL A 89 -8.73 -12.15 -15.17
N TYR A 90 -8.53 -13.41 -15.56
CA TYR A 90 -9.09 -13.97 -16.80
C TYR A 90 -9.69 -15.34 -16.54
N ALA A 91 -10.65 -15.74 -17.35
CA ALA A 91 -11.20 -17.10 -17.38
C ALA A 91 -10.66 -17.82 -18.63
N GLY A 92 -10.12 -19.01 -18.45
CA GLY A 92 -9.62 -19.81 -19.58
C GLY A 92 -9.09 -21.16 -19.11
N ASP A 93 -9.08 -22.10 -20.05
CA ASP A 93 -8.35 -23.34 -19.89
C ASP A 93 -6.85 -23.11 -20.06
N GLU A 94 -6.01 -24.02 -19.54
CA GLU A 94 -4.58 -23.93 -19.83
C GLU A 94 -4.34 -23.97 -21.32
N PRO A 95 -3.55 -23.07 -21.86
CA PRO A 95 -2.91 -23.35 -23.12
C PRO A 95 -2.03 -24.59 -22.91
N LYS A 96 -2.22 -25.65 -23.68
CA LYS A 96 -1.35 -26.85 -23.73
C LYS A 96 0.01 -26.50 -24.37
N VAL A 97 0.62 -25.39 -23.93
CA VAL A 97 1.87 -24.87 -24.49
C VAL A 97 3.01 -25.27 -23.59
N ALA A 98 4.11 -25.68 -24.19
CA ALA A 98 5.38 -25.95 -23.52
C ALA A 98 5.75 -24.83 -22.53
N MET A 99 6.30 -25.17 -21.38
CA MET A 99 6.75 -24.23 -20.34
C MET A 99 7.77 -23.25 -20.96
N HIS A 100 7.33 -22.06 -21.35
CA HIS A 100 8.21 -21.01 -21.83
C HIS A 100 8.48 -20.02 -20.71
N ALA A 101 9.75 -19.77 -20.46
CA ALA A 101 10.16 -18.69 -19.57
C ALA A 101 9.85 -17.33 -20.23
N LYS A 102 9.12 -16.49 -19.53
CA LYS A 102 8.87 -15.10 -19.92
C LYS A 102 9.82 -14.21 -19.12
N HIS A 103 10.62 -13.43 -19.82
CA HIS A 103 11.55 -12.49 -19.19
C HIS A 103 11.04 -11.06 -19.37
N GLU A 104 11.21 -10.25 -18.36
CA GLU A 104 10.87 -8.84 -18.38
C GLU A 104 12.01 -8.03 -17.74
N LEU A 105 12.52 -7.04 -18.47
CA LEU A 105 13.45 -6.06 -17.96
C LEU A 105 12.80 -4.68 -17.99
N THR A 106 12.80 -4.00 -16.85
CA THR A 106 12.36 -2.60 -16.75
C THR A 106 13.49 -1.77 -16.18
N VAL A 107 13.83 -0.68 -16.88
CA VAL A 107 14.81 0.32 -16.45
C VAL A 107 14.13 1.66 -16.39
N SER A 108 14.29 2.39 -15.31
CA SER A 108 13.68 3.71 -15.12
C SER A 108 14.67 4.69 -14.49
N GLY A 109 14.61 5.93 -14.96
CA GLY A 109 15.39 7.04 -14.43
C GLY A 109 14.55 8.30 -14.26
N GLN A 110 14.85 9.06 -13.22
CA GLN A 110 14.32 10.38 -12.98
C GLN A 110 15.46 11.40 -13.02
N ILE A 111 15.30 12.43 -13.82
CA ILE A 111 16.28 13.49 -14.09
C ILE A 111 15.67 14.81 -13.60
N PRO A 112 16.09 15.33 -12.43
CA PRO A 112 15.71 16.67 -12.01
C PRO A 112 16.45 17.71 -12.86
N MET A 113 15.71 18.65 -13.46
CA MET A 113 16.25 19.75 -14.26
C MET A 113 16.62 20.97 -13.39
N TYR A 114 16.89 20.71 -12.12
CA TYR A 114 17.30 21.68 -11.10
C TYR A 114 18.42 21.07 -10.24
N GLU A 115 19.01 21.89 -9.41
CA GLU A 115 19.96 21.48 -8.39
C GLU A 115 19.42 21.83 -7.00
N ARG A 116 19.58 20.89 -6.08
CA ARG A 116 19.29 21.08 -4.66
C ARG A 116 20.58 21.54 -3.98
N LYS A 117 20.47 22.25 -2.89
CA LYS A 117 21.62 22.66 -2.08
C LYS A 117 22.51 21.49 -1.68
N GLY A 118 21.90 20.32 -1.44
CA GLY A 118 22.62 19.08 -1.12
C GLY A 118 23.46 18.52 -2.25
N ASP A 119 23.07 18.71 -3.52
CA ASP A 119 23.77 18.18 -4.68
C ASP A 119 25.17 18.78 -4.84
N GLY A 120 25.37 20.03 -4.40
CA GLY A 120 26.70 20.66 -4.39
C GLY A 120 27.52 20.43 -3.11
N LYS A 121 26.83 20.27 -1.95
CA LYS A 121 27.49 20.18 -0.63
C LYS A 121 26.61 19.41 0.35
N GLY A 122 26.87 18.12 0.53
CA GLY A 122 26.21 17.34 1.58
C GLY A 122 25.69 15.98 1.15
N TYR A 123 25.27 15.80 -0.08
CA TYR A 123 24.95 14.49 -0.62
C TYR A 123 26.22 13.77 -1.13
N LEU A 124 26.27 12.45 -0.90
CA LEU A 124 27.39 11.58 -1.26
C LEU A 124 27.38 11.21 -2.75
N GLY A 125 26.20 11.24 -3.38
CA GLY A 125 26.00 10.86 -4.78
C GLY A 125 25.39 11.96 -5.63
N ASP A 126 25.11 11.60 -6.88
CA ASP A 126 24.52 12.50 -7.87
C ASP A 126 23.00 12.71 -7.66
N LYS A 127 22.45 13.69 -8.35
CA LYS A 127 21.03 14.07 -8.26
C LYS A 127 20.05 13.12 -8.96
N TYR A 128 20.53 12.11 -9.67
CA TYR A 128 19.70 11.21 -10.45
C TYR A 128 19.17 10.06 -9.59
N ARG A 129 17.90 9.73 -9.78
CA ARG A 129 17.27 8.53 -9.24
C ARG A 129 17.10 7.54 -10.36
N HIS A 130 17.51 6.29 -10.16
CA HIS A 130 17.28 5.24 -11.16
C HIS A 130 17.16 3.87 -10.52
N TRP A 131 16.45 2.97 -11.24
CA TRP A 131 16.24 1.60 -10.80
C TRP A 131 16.13 0.65 -11.99
N VAL A 132 16.44 -0.61 -11.72
CA VAL A 132 16.33 -1.72 -12.65
C VAL A 132 15.53 -2.84 -12.00
N ARG A 133 14.61 -3.42 -12.74
CA ARG A 133 13.85 -4.60 -12.34
C ARG A 133 13.95 -5.66 -13.42
N TYR A 134 14.48 -6.81 -13.08
CA TYR A 134 14.45 -8.00 -13.90
C TYR A 134 13.53 -9.03 -13.28
N GLN A 135 12.72 -9.69 -14.09
CA GLN A 135 11.82 -10.75 -13.65
C GLN A 135 11.74 -11.84 -14.71
N MET A 136 11.88 -13.09 -14.28
CA MET A 136 11.60 -14.27 -15.07
C MET A 136 10.42 -15.01 -14.46
N LYS A 137 9.48 -15.43 -15.30
CA LYS A 137 8.31 -16.25 -14.89
C LYS A 137 8.20 -17.48 -15.78
N ILE A 138 7.92 -18.63 -15.16
CA ILE A 138 7.54 -19.86 -15.85
C ILE A 138 6.16 -20.23 -15.33
N ASP A 139 5.15 -20.00 -16.16
CA ASP A 139 3.73 -20.10 -15.80
C ASP A 139 3.40 -19.29 -14.51
N ASP A 140 2.54 -19.84 -13.67
CA ASP A 140 2.23 -19.32 -12.32
C ASP A 140 3.02 -20.08 -11.21
N LYS A 141 4.00 -20.91 -11.59
CA LYS A 141 4.73 -21.79 -10.68
C LYS A 141 6.08 -21.27 -10.23
N ILE A 142 6.82 -20.61 -11.11
CA ILE A 142 8.18 -20.12 -10.82
C ILE A 142 8.27 -18.65 -11.14
N LYS A 143 8.71 -17.86 -10.18
CA LYS A 143 9.00 -16.45 -10.33
C LYS A 143 10.36 -16.17 -9.71
N LEU A 144 11.32 -15.73 -10.52
CA LEU A 144 12.65 -15.30 -10.09
C LEU A 144 12.84 -13.85 -10.51
N GLY A 145 13.49 -13.06 -9.68
CA GLY A 145 13.77 -11.68 -10.06
C GLY A 145 14.78 -10.98 -9.17
N LEU A 146 15.12 -9.79 -9.63
CA LEU A 146 16.02 -8.86 -8.97
C LEU A 146 15.49 -7.44 -9.16
N VAL A 147 15.41 -6.69 -8.08
CA VAL A 147 15.22 -5.23 -8.13
C VAL A 147 16.46 -4.57 -7.57
N ALA A 148 16.94 -3.54 -8.26
CA ALA A 148 18.06 -2.73 -7.79
C ALA A 148 17.71 -1.25 -7.96
N SER A 149 17.97 -0.44 -6.94
CA SER A 149 17.60 0.99 -6.96
C SER A 149 18.57 1.86 -6.17
N LYS A 150 18.66 3.12 -6.58
CA LYS A 150 19.23 4.22 -5.79
C LYS A 150 18.32 5.42 -5.83
N ASP A 151 18.27 6.14 -4.74
CA ASP A 151 17.61 7.43 -4.66
C ASP A 151 18.54 8.59 -5.05
N ALA A 152 17.96 9.74 -5.35
CA ALA A 152 18.70 10.94 -5.71
C ALA A 152 19.53 11.44 -4.51
N GLY A 153 20.84 11.58 -4.69
CA GLY A 153 21.81 11.96 -3.65
C GLY A 153 22.56 10.77 -3.05
N GLU A 154 22.19 9.53 -3.38
CA GLU A 154 22.90 8.34 -2.91
C GLU A 154 24.12 8.03 -3.80
N PRO A 155 25.22 7.54 -3.22
CA PRO A 155 26.41 7.17 -3.97
C PRO A 155 26.17 5.92 -4.83
N PHE A 156 26.80 5.89 -6.01
CA PHE A 156 26.77 4.79 -6.95
C PHE A 156 28.20 4.33 -7.26
N PHE A 157 28.51 3.04 -6.98
CA PHE A 157 29.86 2.47 -6.99
C PHE A 157 30.86 3.18 -6.07
N LYS A 158 30.38 3.78 -4.96
CA LYS A 158 31.20 4.51 -3.97
C LYS A 158 30.74 4.17 -2.56
N ASP A 159 31.58 4.47 -1.57
CA ASP A 159 31.34 4.29 -0.15
C ASP A 159 30.89 2.86 0.21
N LYS A 160 29.80 2.70 0.99
CA LYS A 160 29.23 1.38 1.29
C LYS A 160 28.55 0.73 0.09
N ASN A 161 28.27 1.48 -1.00
CA ASN A 161 27.60 1.00 -2.22
C ASN A 161 28.60 0.50 -3.28
N LYS A 162 29.58 -0.27 -2.89
CA LYS A 162 30.67 -0.75 -3.75
C LYS A 162 30.21 -1.54 -4.98
N TYR A 163 29.03 -2.19 -4.91
CA TYR A 163 28.46 -2.98 -5.99
C TYR A 163 27.50 -2.20 -6.90
N GLY A 164 27.39 -0.89 -6.72
CA GLY A 164 26.60 0.01 -7.54
C GLY A 164 25.42 0.60 -6.80
N TYR A 165 24.29 -0.11 -6.77
CA TYR A 165 23.05 0.37 -6.18
C TYR A 165 23.08 0.37 -4.65
N ASP A 166 22.27 1.24 -4.07
CA ASP A 166 22.07 1.31 -2.63
C ASP A 166 21.23 0.13 -2.09
N TYR A 167 20.25 -0.28 -2.87
CA TYR A 167 19.31 -1.34 -2.55
C TYR A 167 19.28 -2.43 -3.61
N TYR A 168 19.24 -3.69 -3.15
CA TYR A 168 19.07 -4.89 -3.98
C TYR A 168 18.05 -5.83 -3.34
N SER A 169 17.15 -6.40 -4.14
CA SER A 169 16.15 -7.37 -3.71
C SER A 169 16.10 -8.58 -4.66
N PRO A 170 17.01 -9.54 -4.53
CA PRO A 170 16.91 -10.81 -5.24
C PRO A 170 15.86 -11.70 -4.58
N TYR A 171 15.06 -12.41 -5.38
CA TYR A 171 14.03 -13.33 -4.90
C TYR A 171 13.78 -14.50 -5.84
N LEU A 172 13.37 -15.63 -5.24
CA LEU A 172 12.81 -16.80 -5.92
C LEU A 172 11.50 -17.18 -5.24
N GLU A 173 10.44 -17.37 -6.00
CA GLU A 173 9.15 -17.84 -5.53
C GLU A 173 8.73 -19.06 -6.34
N LEU A 174 8.43 -20.16 -5.65
CA LEU A 174 7.88 -21.38 -6.22
C LEU A 174 6.46 -21.57 -5.69
N LYS A 175 5.51 -21.89 -6.56
CA LYS A 175 4.09 -22.07 -6.20
C LYS A 175 3.50 -23.35 -6.77
N LYS A 176 2.46 -23.86 -6.11
CA LYS A 176 1.58 -24.93 -6.61
C LYS A 176 2.34 -26.24 -6.95
N LEU A 177 3.30 -26.62 -6.12
CA LEU A 177 4.08 -27.86 -6.26
C LEU A 177 3.52 -28.99 -5.34
N GLY A 178 2.34 -29.50 -5.66
CA GLY A 178 1.67 -30.54 -4.88
C GLY A 178 1.20 -30.05 -3.50
N ARG A 179 1.80 -30.57 -2.42
CA ARG A 179 1.50 -30.10 -1.06
C ARG A 179 2.24 -28.80 -0.71
N LEU A 180 3.31 -28.49 -1.40
CA LEU A 180 4.03 -27.23 -1.27
C LEU A 180 3.26 -26.16 -2.04
N GLU A 181 2.51 -25.31 -1.32
CA GLU A 181 1.71 -24.25 -1.94
C GLU A 181 2.57 -23.06 -2.32
N THR A 182 3.52 -22.66 -1.46
CA THR A 182 4.46 -21.57 -1.72
C THR A 182 5.80 -21.85 -1.06
N LEU A 183 6.90 -21.57 -1.75
CA LEU A 183 8.25 -21.46 -1.20
C LEU A 183 8.86 -20.16 -1.71
N VAL A 184 9.40 -19.36 -0.80
CA VAL A 184 10.12 -18.12 -1.14
C VAL A 184 11.53 -18.17 -0.58
N LEU A 185 12.49 -17.71 -1.38
CA LEU A 185 13.90 -17.57 -1.00
C LEU A 185 14.38 -16.17 -1.36
N GLY A 186 15.26 -15.59 -0.55
CA GLY A 186 15.78 -14.25 -0.71
C GLY A 186 14.88 -13.21 -0.03
N TYR A 187 14.41 -12.21 -0.76
CA TYR A 187 13.58 -11.13 -0.21
C TYR A 187 12.10 -11.48 -0.34
N TYR A 188 11.37 -11.40 0.78
CA TYR A 188 9.96 -11.80 0.82
C TYR A 188 9.15 -11.00 1.83
N ARG A 189 7.84 -11.17 1.79
CA ARG A 189 6.86 -10.56 2.69
C ARG A 189 5.93 -11.61 3.26
N VAL A 190 5.54 -11.39 4.52
CA VAL A 190 4.60 -12.23 5.26
C VAL A 190 3.49 -11.37 5.83
N SER A 191 2.27 -11.87 5.78
CA SER A 191 1.13 -11.33 6.50
C SER A 191 0.36 -12.48 7.13
N MET A 192 0.01 -12.38 8.40
CA MET A 192 -0.73 -13.40 9.15
C MET A 192 -1.92 -12.77 9.87
N GLY A 193 -3.08 -13.43 9.82
CA GLY A 193 -4.30 -12.99 10.48
C GLY A 193 -4.76 -11.61 9.99
N MET A 194 -5.11 -10.73 10.92
CA MET A 194 -5.41 -9.32 10.65
C MET A 194 -4.19 -8.41 10.79
N GLY A 195 -3.01 -8.99 11.05
CA GLY A 195 -1.73 -8.30 11.11
C GLY A 195 -1.29 -7.86 12.51
N MET A 196 -1.85 -8.42 13.56
CA MET A 196 -1.50 -8.02 14.93
C MET A 196 -0.18 -8.58 15.42
N VAL A 197 0.32 -9.64 14.82
CA VAL A 197 1.63 -10.25 15.11
C VAL A 197 2.62 -9.91 14.02
N MET A 198 2.26 -10.17 12.77
CA MET A 198 3.12 -9.99 11.61
C MET A 198 2.34 -9.52 10.40
N ASN A 199 2.67 -8.34 9.91
CA ASN A 199 2.21 -7.85 8.62
C ASN A 199 3.21 -6.81 8.09
N ASN A 200 3.99 -7.19 7.11
CA ASN A 200 4.83 -6.24 6.37
C ASN A 200 4.27 -5.93 4.96
N SER A 201 3.01 -6.27 4.73
CA SER A 201 2.20 -5.74 3.65
C SER A 201 1.51 -4.45 4.10
N PHE A 202 1.08 -3.65 3.15
CA PHE A 202 0.47 -2.36 3.45
C PHE A 202 -0.94 -2.51 4.06
N ALA A 203 -1.28 -1.64 5.02
CA ALA A 203 -2.64 -1.46 5.51
C ALA A 203 -3.37 -0.43 4.63
N LEU A 204 -4.59 -0.75 4.21
CA LEU A 204 -5.43 0.14 3.40
C LEU A 204 -5.98 1.28 4.27
N GLY A 205 -6.17 2.47 3.67
CA GLY A 205 -6.79 3.62 4.35
C GLY A 205 -8.25 3.38 4.75
N LYS A 206 -8.78 4.27 5.58
CA LYS A 206 -10.10 4.12 6.23
C LYS A 206 -11.28 3.88 5.28
N ILE A 207 -11.29 4.51 4.10
CA ILE A 207 -12.36 4.30 3.11
C ILE A 207 -12.28 2.92 2.44
N ALA A 208 -11.07 2.40 2.25
CA ALA A 208 -10.88 1.06 1.67
C ALA A 208 -11.33 -0.05 2.64
N MET A 209 -11.35 0.24 3.94
CA MET A 209 -11.89 -0.67 4.95
C MET A 209 -13.36 -0.99 4.73
N LEU A 210 -14.14 -0.12 4.08
CA LEU A 210 -15.53 -0.41 3.69
C LEU A 210 -15.65 -1.64 2.77
N GLN A 211 -14.59 -1.99 2.05
CA GLN A 211 -14.56 -3.19 1.20
C GLN A 211 -13.81 -4.36 1.86
N SER A 212 -12.73 -4.06 2.57
CA SER A 212 -11.83 -5.08 3.13
C SER A 212 -11.99 -5.32 4.63
N LEU A 213 -12.99 -4.70 5.29
CA LEU A 213 -13.16 -4.79 6.74
C LEU A 213 -13.25 -6.24 7.21
N GLY A 214 -12.48 -6.54 8.24
CA GLY A 214 -12.46 -7.86 8.85
C GLY A 214 -11.90 -8.95 7.98
N ARG A 215 -11.21 -8.62 6.89
CA ARG A 215 -10.52 -9.60 6.09
C ARG A 215 -9.20 -9.98 6.74
N THR A 216 -8.97 -11.28 6.93
CA THR A 216 -7.65 -11.79 7.28
C THR A 216 -6.81 -11.91 6.02
N THR A 217 -5.55 -11.49 6.08
CA THR A 217 -4.62 -11.59 4.97
C THR A 217 -3.49 -12.53 5.33
N ASN A 218 -3.52 -13.75 4.77
CA ASN A 218 -2.47 -14.73 4.98
C ASN A 218 -1.69 -14.88 3.69
N THR A 219 -0.59 -14.14 3.59
CA THR A 219 0.22 -14.12 2.38
C THR A 219 1.68 -14.39 2.72
N LEU A 220 2.29 -15.27 1.93
CA LEU A 220 3.72 -15.44 1.83
C LEU A 220 4.09 -15.25 0.36
N ARG A 221 4.88 -14.23 0.04
CA ARG A 221 5.20 -13.89 -1.35
C ARG A 221 6.58 -13.25 -1.49
N ALA A 222 7.17 -13.37 -2.67
CA ALA A 222 8.39 -12.67 -3.01
C ALA A 222 8.23 -11.15 -2.90
N HIS A 223 9.26 -10.45 -2.43
CA HIS A 223 9.33 -9.01 -2.40
C HIS A 223 9.95 -8.47 -3.69
N SER A 224 9.11 -7.98 -4.59
CA SER A 224 9.49 -7.45 -5.91
C SER A 224 9.41 -5.92 -5.98
N SER A 225 9.46 -5.23 -4.84
CA SER A 225 9.32 -3.78 -4.70
C SER A 225 10.66 -3.13 -4.29
N ARG A 226 10.73 -1.80 -4.42
CA ARG A 226 11.83 -0.97 -3.95
C ARG A 226 11.63 -0.45 -2.53
N THR A 227 10.47 -0.74 -1.94
CA THR A 227 10.11 -0.24 -0.60
C THR A 227 10.74 -1.07 0.51
N MET A 228 10.99 -0.45 1.64
CA MET A 228 11.42 -1.11 2.87
C MET A 228 10.32 -2.03 3.44
N GLY A 229 10.56 -2.67 4.57
CA GLY A 229 9.62 -3.57 5.24
C GLY A 229 9.58 -4.96 4.61
N TYR A 230 10.72 -5.51 4.22
CA TYR A 230 10.91 -6.88 3.73
C TYR A 230 11.55 -7.77 4.79
N LEU A 231 11.47 -9.07 4.55
CA LEU A 231 12.25 -10.11 5.23
C LEU A 231 13.29 -10.67 4.25
N GLN A 232 14.45 -11.07 4.77
CA GLN A 232 15.51 -11.69 3.98
C GLN A 232 15.83 -13.08 4.52
N GLY A 233 15.57 -14.14 3.74
CA GLY A 233 15.75 -15.51 4.18
C GLY A 233 14.92 -16.51 3.38
N ALA A 234 14.13 -17.32 4.08
CA ALA A 234 13.28 -18.33 3.48
C ALA A 234 11.91 -18.43 4.19
N GLY A 235 10.89 -18.74 3.42
CA GLY A 235 9.56 -19.01 3.95
C GLY A 235 8.83 -20.04 3.10
N THR A 236 7.93 -20.81 3.73
CA THR A 236 7.16 -21.85 3.05
C THR A 236 5.74 -21.92 3.57
N THR A 237 4.79 -22.24 2.68
CA THR A 237 3.42 -22.65 3.03
C THR A 237 3.19 -24.06 2.50
N VAL A 238 2.84 -24.96 3.42
CA VAL A 238 2.60 -26.38 3.13
C VAL A 238 1.18 -26.75 3.52
N ARG A 239 0.48 -27.44 2.64
CA ARG A 239 -0.83 -28.03 2.91
C ARG A 239 -0.67 -29.35 3.65
N LEU A 240 -0.96 -29.35 4.95
CA LEU A 240 -0.90 -30.54 5.80
C LEU A 240 -2.07 -31.50 5.54
N ALA A 241 -3.28 -30.92 5.41
CA ALA A 241 -4.52 -31.63 5.09
C ALA A 241 -5.38 -30.76 4.15
N ARG A 242 -6.53 -31.29 3.72
CA ARG A 242 -7.46 -30.59 2.81
C ARG A 242 -7.83 -29.19 3.31
N ASN A 243 -8.01 -29.05 4.62
CA ASN A 243 -8.48 -27.83 5.28
C ASN A 243 -7.41 -27.22 6.19
N MET A 244 -6.16 -27.68 6.13
CA MET A 244 -5.12 -27.30 7.09
C MET A 244 -3.82 -26.93 6.39
N ARG A 245 -3.32 -25.74 6.68
CA ARG A 245 -2.08 -25.18 6.13
C ARG A 245 -1.13 -24.77 7.24
N LEU A 246 0.15 -24.97 7.01
CA LEU A 246 1.23 -24.47 7.85
C LEU A 246 2.09 -23.52 7.03
N THR A 247 2.22 -22.31 7.50
CA THR A 247 3.21 -21.35 7.01
C THR A 247 4.32 -21.22 8.03
N ALA A 248 5.57 -21.29 7.62
CA ALA A 248 6.74 -21.07 8.47
C ALA A 248 7.78 -20.23 7.71
N PHE A 249 8.50 -19.39 8.43
CA PHE A 249 9.54 -18.56 7.85
C PHE A 249 10.67 -18.28 8.83
N ALA A 250 11.85 -18.00 8.27
CA ALA A 250 13.02 -17.53 8.98
C ALA A 250 13.71 -16.44 8.16
N SER A 251 14.16 -15.38 8.84
CA SER A 251 14.74 -14.20 8.22
C SER A 251 15.89 -13.67 9.07
N TYR A 252 16.98 -13.28 8.41
CA TYR A 252 18.03 -12.48 9.00
C TYR A 252 18.21 -11.22 8.16
N THR A 253 17.68 -10.10 8.65
CA THR A 253 17.53 -8.87 7.88
C THR A 253 18.38 -7.76 8.48
N PRO A 254 19.30 -7.15 7.71
CA PRO A 254 19.95 -5.91 8.09
C PRO A 254 18.95 -4.76 8.10
N MET A 255 19.04 -3.90 9.09
CA MET A 255 18.17 -2.74 9.33
C MET A 255 19.01 -1.50 9.63
N ASP A 256 18.44 -0.34 9.37
CA ASP A 256 19.05 0.93 9.72
C ASP A 256 18.59 1.38 11.09
N ALA A 257 19.50 1.87 11.92
CA ALA A 257 19.17 2.38 13.24
C ALA A 257 19.96 3.64 13.61
N THR A 258 19.33 4.50 14.40
CA THR A 258 20.06 5.54 15.13
C THR A 258 20.57 4.92 16.43
N LEU A 259 21.88 4.91 16.60
CA LEU A 259 22.51 4.38 17.80
C LEU A 259 22.66 5.49 18.86
N ASN A 260 22.58 5.11 20.15
CA ASN A 260 22.93 5.95 21.27
C ASN A 260 24.45 5.93 21.54
N LYS A 261 24.90 6.60 22.59
CA LYS A 261 26.34 6.65 22.94
C LYS A 261 26.91 5.31 23.38
N ASP A 262 26.05 4.42 23.87
CA ASP A 262 26.42 3.09 24.37
C ASP A 262 26.46 2.05 23.25
N GLY A 263 26.07 2.44 22.03
CA GLY A 263 26.01 1.57 20.85
C GLY A 263 24.70 0.78 20.71
N ASP A 264 23.72 1.05 21.58
CA ASP A 264 22.38 0.47 21.48
C ASP A 264 21.53 1.17 20.42
N ALA A 265 20.55 0.47 19.86
CA ALA A 265 19.61 1.02 18.91
C ALA A 265 18.57 1.90 19.61
N GLN A 266 18.60 3.21 19.39
CA GLN A 266 17.62 4.13 19.95
C GLN A 266 16.33 4.18 19.10
N THR A 267 16.46 4.09 17.78
CA THR A 267 15.34 4.16 16.84
C THR A 267 15.67 3.36 15.59
N ILE A 268 14.75 2.49 15.18
CA ILE A 268 14.81 1.81 13.88
C ILE A 268 14.40 2.81 12.80
N VAL A 269 15.22 2.96 11.76
CA VAL A 269 15.00 3.89 10.64
C VAL A 269 14.40 3.13 9.48
N THR A 270 13.25 3.57 9.00
CA THR A 270 12.49 2.90 7.93
C THR A 270 12.47 3.65 6.61
N THR A 271 13.13 4.83 6.52
CA THR A 271 13.13 5.65 5.30
C THR A 271 13.97 5.07 4.17
N GLY A 272 15.02 4.29 4.50
CA GLY A 272 15.93 3.69 3.53
C GLY A 272 16.79 4.68 2.73
N TYR A 273 16.92 5.95 3.19
CA TYR A 273 17.78 6.94 2.53
C TYR A 273 19.20 6.92 3.06
N HIS A 274 20.19 6.94 2.12
CA HIS A 274 21.63 6.96 2.44
C HIS A 274 22.36 8.02 1.61
N ARG A 275 21.82 9.25 1.60
CA ARG A 275 22.25 10.39 0.78
C ARG A 275 23.37 11.20 1.43
N THR A 276 23.35 11.26 2.76
CA THR A 276 24.35 12.02 3.56
C THR A 276 25.21 11.06 4.36
N GLN A 277 26.36 11.53 4.87
CA GLN A 277 27.24 10.72 5.73
C GLN A 277 26.47 10.19 6.96
N THR A 278 25.68 11.06 7.61
CA THR A 278 24.87 10.67 8.77
C THR A 278 23.84 9.59 8.45
N GLU A 279 23.21 9.63 7.25
CA GLU A 279 22.30 8.57 6.80
C GLU A 279 23.09 7.30 6.46
N MET A 280 24.23 7.40 5.79
CA MET A 280 25.10 6.28 5.43
C MET A 280 25.70 5.57 6.67
N ASP A 281 25.98 6.29 7.73
CA ASP A 281 26.47 5.70 8.99
C ASP A 281 25.43 4.80 9.66
N LYS A 282 24.15 5.09 9.45
CA LYS A 282 23.02 4.28 9.94
C LYS A 282 22.76 3.02 9.13
N LYS A 283 23.26 2.94 7.89
CA LYS A 283 23.00 1.84 6.97
C LYS A 283 23.48 0.51 7.54
N ASN A 284 22.55 -0.45 7.66
CA ASN A 284 22.81 -1.85 8.04
C ASN A 284 23.58 -1.99 9.36
N ASN A 285 23.33 -1.12 10.35
CA ASN A 285 24.05 -1.15 11.62
C ASN A 285 23.28 -1.91 12.73
N LEU A 286 22.12 -2.45 12.43
CA LEU A 286 21.29 -3.31 13.28
C LEU A 286 20.90 -4.55 12.47
N HIS A 287 20.88 -5.73 13.10
CA HIS A 287 20.41 -6.96 12.46
C HIS A 287 19.29 -7.60 13.27
N ALA A 288 18.27 -8.08 12.57
CA ALA A 288 17.13 -8.76 13.17
C ALA A 288 17.02 -10.19 12.67
N LEU A 289 17.10 -11.15 13.56
CA LEU A 289 16.67 -12.54 13.33
C LEU A 289 15.18 -12.61 13.62
N LYS A 290 14.38 -13.00 12.63
CA LYS A 290 12.93 -13.15 12.79
C LYS A 290 12.53 -14.55 12.36
N THR A 291 11.83 -15.26 13.24
CA THR A 291 11.27 -16.59 12.94
C THR A 291 9.82 -16.63 13.38
N GLY A 292 8.99 -17.24 12.56
CA GLY A 292 7.58 -17.28 12.89
C GLY A 292 6.80 -18.24 11.99
N GLY A 293 5.52 -18.33 12.27
CA GLY A 293 4.62 -19.15 11.47
C GLY A 293 3.18 -19.04 11.87
N GLN A 294 2.35 -19.68 11.05
CA GLN A 294 0.91 -19.76 11.21
C GLN A 294 0.43 -21.18 10.93
N LEU A 295 -0.39 -21.71 11.83
CA LEU A 295 -1.20 -22.89 11.56
C LEU A 295 -2.63 -22.43 11.30
N ARG A 296 -3.16 -22.70 10.10
CA ARG A 296 -4.48 -22.26 9.67
C ARG A 296 -5.38 -23.43 9.32
N TYR A 297 -6.62 -23.33 9.77
CA TYR A 297 -7.71 -24.24 9.44
C TYR A 297 -8.84 -23.48 8.76
N ASP A 298 -9.26 -23.92 7.56
CA ASP A 298 -10.36 -23.35 6.78
C ASP A 298 -11.39 -24.42 6.43
N ALA A 299 -12.66 -24.22 6.81
CA ALA A 299 -13.74 -25.15 6.45
C ALA A 299 -15.10 -24.45 6.41
N SER A 300 -15.81 -24.55 5.28
CA SER A 300 -17.20 -24.11 5.15
C SER A 300 -17.46 -22.67 5.65
N GLY A 301 -16.58 -21.74 5.28
CA GLY A 301 -16.64 -20.34 5.69
C GLY A 301 -16.05 -20.05 7.08
N LEU A 302 -15.75 -21.05 7.89
CA LEU A 302 -15.01 -20.90 9.14
C LEU A 302 -13.51 -20.85 8.85
N HIS A 303 -12.78 -19.97 9.47
CA HIS A 303 -11.33 -20.05 9.58
C HIS A 303 -10.87 -19.84 11.03
N LEU A 304 -9.79 -20.53 11.38
CA LEU A 304 -9.08 -20.41 12.64
C LEU A 304 -7.58 -20.39 12.33
N GLY A 305 -6.85 -19.45 12.92
CA GLY A 305 -5.40 -19.33 12.77
C GLY A 305 -4.72 -19.22 14.14
N LEU A 306 -3.57 -19.86 14.26
CA LEU A 306 -2.64 -19.69 15.37
C LEU A 306 -1.36 -19.10 14.81
N ASN A 307 -0.96 -17.91 15.27
CA ASN A 307 0.19 -17.19 14.78
C ASN A 307 1.23 -17.02 15.88
N ALA A 308 2.50 -17.10 15.52
CA ALA A 308 3.60 -16.82 16.44
C ALA A 308 4.76 -16.17 15.70
N LEU A 309 5.44 -15.24 16.38
CA LEU A 309 6.61 -14.53 15.91
C LEU A 309 7.62 -14.38 17.05
N TYR A 310 8.88 -14.70 16.76
CA TYR A 310 10.03 -14.37 17.59
C TYR A 310 10.96 -13.45 16.82
N VAL A 311 11.39 -12.37 17.47
CA VAL A 311 12.35 -11.39 16.93
C VAL A 311 13.50 -11.26 17.92
N HIS A 312 14.74 -11.43 17.42
CA HIS A 312 15.96 -11.15 18.16
C HIS A 312 16.76 -10.07 17.43
N LEU A 313 17.14 -9.02 18.14
CA LEU A 313 17.99 -7.94 17.66
C LEU A 313 19.43 -8.14 18.17
N ASP A 314 20.42 -7.98 17.30
CA ASP A 314 21.86 -8.05 17.68
C ASP A 314 22.31 -6.89 18.56
N ARG A 315 21.49 -5.83 18.67
CA ARG A 315 21.66 -4.68 19.57
C ARG A 315 20.38 -4.45 20.36
N ARG A 316 20.51 -4.04 21.62
CA ARG A 316 19.36 -3.71 22.43
C ARG A 316 18.62 -2.49 21.85
N LEU A 317 17.30 -2.56 21.77
CA LEU A 317 16.45 -1.42 21.45
C LEU A 317 16.21 -0.63 22.74
N THR A 318 16.63 0.64 22.75
CA THR A 318 16.56 1.54 23.94
C THR A 318 15.95 2.89 23.52
N PRO A 319 14.60 2.98 23.38
CA PRO A 319 13.94 4.22 23.01
C PRO A 319 14.22 5.35 24.01
N ASN A 320 14.29 6.59 23.52
CA ASN A 320 14.47 7.76 24.40
C ASN A 320 13.24 8.02 25.27
N LYS A 321 13.24 7.53 26.51
CA LYS A 321 12.15 7.64 27.48
C LYS A 321 12.02 9.01 28.15
N THR A 322 12.93 9.96 27.89
CA THR A 322 12.73 11.35 28.31
C THR A 322 11.53 12.00 27.61
N GLN A 323 11.14 11.46 26.48
CA GLN A 323 9.93 11.82 25.76
C GLN A 323 8.77 10.96 26.24
N ILE A 324 7.73 11.56 26.82
CA ILE A 324 6.60 10.85 27.43
C ILE A 324 5.91 9.87 26.47
N TYR A 325 5.78 10.20 25.20
CA TYR A 325 5.17 9.35 24.17
C TYR A 325 6.01 8.10 23.83
N ASN A 326 7.28 8.04 24.23
CA ASN A 326 8.17 6.88 24.04
C ASN A 326 8.21 5.95 25.27
N MET A 327 7.55 6.28 26.37
CA MET A 327 7.65 5.57 27.65
C MET A 327 7.40 4.07 27.52
N TYR A 328 6.40 3.69 26.71
CA TYR A 328 5.97 2.31 26.51
C TYR A 328 6.35 1.73 25.15
N LYS A 329 7.21 2.40 24.39
CA LYS A 329 7.74 1.80 23.16
C LYS A 329 8.53 0.53 23.46
N PRO A 330 8.52 -0.47 22.56
CA PRO A 330 9.26 -1.71 22.72
C PRO A 330 10.73 -1.46 23.10
N GLU A 331 11.22 -2.18 24.12
CA GLU A 331 12.59 -2.12 24.62
C GLU A 331 13.12 -3.53 24.86
N GLY A 332 14.36 -3.80 24.50
CA GLY A 332 15.00 -5.10 24.69
C GLY A 332 15.69 -5.61 23.43
N THR A 333 16.12 -6.86 23.48
CA THR A 333 16.72 -7.60 22.36
C THR A 333 15.76 -8.63 21.78
N ASP A 334 14.88 -9.18 22.65
CA ASP A 334 14.04 -10.34 22.32
C ASP A 334 12.57 -9.99 22.45
N PHE A 335 11.79 -10.27 21.41
CA PHE A 335 10.37 -9.99 21.36
C PHE A 335 9.63 -11.24 20.90
N ILE A 336 8.58 -11.60 21.63
CA ILE A 336 7.70 -12.73 21.32
C ILE A 336 6.29 -12.19 21.20
N ASN A 337 5.61 -12.52 20.11
CA ASN A 337 4.20 -12.23 19.92
C ASN A 337 3.48 -13.49 19.46
N ALA A 338 2.28 -13.70 19.97
CA ALA A 338 1.40 -14.80 19.55
C ALA A 338 -0.04 -14.29 19.40
N SER A 339 -0.81 -14.88 18.50
CA SER A 339 -2.22 -14.56 18.34
C SER A 339 -3.06 -15.74 17.91
N ILE A 340 -4.37 -15.57 18.11
CA ILE A 340 -5.41 -16.40 17.54
C ILE A 340 -6.24 -15.50 16.63
N ASP A 341 -6.30 -15.83 15.33
CA ASP A 341 -7.24 -15.25 14.40
C ASP A 341 -8.41 -16.22 14.14
N TYR A 342 -9.58 -15.65 13.93
CA TYR A 342 -10.81 -16.40 13.74
C TYR A 342 -11.78 -15.66 12.87
N GLY A 343 -12.64 -16.38 12.17
CA GLY A 343 -13.71 -15.77 11.41
C GLY A 343 -14.69 -16.77 10.85
N TYR A 344 -15.85 -16.23 10.53
CA TYR A 344 -16.93 -16.98 9.90
C TYR A 344 -17.61 -16.11 8.86
N THR A 345 -17.60 -16.60 7.62
CA THR A 345 -18.25 -15.91 6.49
C THR A 345 -19.30 -16.83 5.88
N ARG A 346 -20.54 -16.39 5.85
CA ARG A 346 -21.63 -17.13 5.21
C ARG A 346 -22.67 -16.19 4.61
N HIS A 347 -22.92 -16.30 3.31
CA HIS A 347 -23.88 -15.47 2.58
C HIS A 347 -23.73 -13.96 2.88
N HIS A 348 -24.67 -13.42 3.62
CA HIS A 348 -24.76 -12.00 3.95
C HIS A 348 -23.91 -11.56 5.15
N PHE A 349 -23.42 -12.50 5.93
CA PHE A 349 -22.76 -12.21 7.21
C PHE A 349 -21.28 -12.62 7.19
N ALA A 350 -20.43 -11.76 7.70
CA ALA A 350 -19.05 -12.12 8.01
C ALA A 350 -18.65 -11.50 9.36
N ILE A 351 -18.01 -12.29 10.18
CA ILE A 351 -17.33 -11.88 11.40
C ILE A 351 -15.89 -12.35 11.32
N ASN A 352 -14.95 -11.50 11.70
CA ASN A 352 -13.52 -11.81 11.75
C ASN A 352 -12.90 -11.08 12.92
N GLY A 353 -11.89 -11.68 13.53
CA GLY A 353 -11.17 -11.09 14.64
C GLY A 353 -9.78 -11.68 14.79
N GLU A 354 -8.94 -10.99 15.53
CA GLU A 354 -7.64 -11.46 15.99
C GLU A 354 -7.41 -10.92 17.39
N THR A 355 -6.90 -11.78 18.28
CA THR A 355 -6.46 -11.39 19.62
C THR A 355 -5.02 -11.85 19.78
N ALA A 356 -4.13 -10.90 20.11
CA ALA A 356 -2.70 -11.10 20.22
C ALA A 356 -2.21 -10.75 21.63
N THR A 357 -1.09 -11.38 22.01
CA THR A 357 -0.35 -11.07 23.23
C THR A 357 1.14 -10.93 22.92
N ASP A 358 1.83 -10.09 23.68
CA ASP A 358 3.28 -10.03 23.70
C ASP A 358 3.87 -10.96 24.78
N GLY A 359 5.21 -11.04 24.86
CA GLY A 359 5.93 -11.87 25.84
C GLY A 359 5.69 -11.48 27.31
N ASN A 360 5.12 -10.30 27.57
CA ASN A 360 4.79 -9.82 28.91
C ASN A 360 3.30 -9.98 29.26
N GLY A 361 2.48 -10.52 28.35
CA GLY A 361 1.05 -10.76 28.54
C GLY A 361 0.16 -9.55 28.25
N HIS A 362 0.69 -8.48 27.65
CA HIS A 362 -0.15 -7.37 27.21
C HIS A 362 -0.97 -7.76 25.98
N ILE A 363 -2.22 -7.32 25.94
CA ILE A 363 -3.20 -7.76 24.94
C ILE A 363 -3.47 -6.68 23.92
N ALA A 364 -3.64 -7.11 22.68
CA ALA A 364 -4.22 -6.32 21.59
C ALA A 364 -5.30 -7.16 20.90
N THR A 365 -6.43 -6.55 20.56
CA THR A 365 -7.54 -7.25 19.88
C THR A 365 -8.24 -6.37 18.87
N ILE A 366 -8.65 -6.97 17.75
CA ILE A 366 -9.45 -6.34 16.70
C ILE A 366 -10.55 -7.29 16.27
N ASN A 367 -11.77 -6.77 16.15
CA ASN A 367 -12.96 -7.56 15.81
C ASN A 367 -13.79 -6.78 14.81
N ALA A 368 -14.26 -7.43 13.77
CA ALA A 368 -15.05 -6.82 12.71
C ALA A 368 -16.26 -7.69 12.36
N VAL A 369 -17.36 -7.04 12.08
CA VAL A 369 -18.59 -7.65 11.59
C VAL A 369 -19.08 -6.90 10.37
N SER A 370 -19.55 -7.62 9.36
CA SER A 370 -20.22 -7.02 8.20
C SER A 370 -21.46 -7.80 7.82
N TYR A 371 -22.47 -7.06 7.39
CA TYR A 371 -23.75 -7.59 6.94
C TYR A 371 -24.17 -6.97 5.61
N ALA A 372 -24.36 -7.80 4.60
CA ALA A 372 -24.80 -7.39 3.26
C ALA A 372 -26.28 -7.68 3.07
N MET A 373 -27.08 -6.66 2.87
CA MET A 373 -28.53 -6.78 2.60
C MET A 373 -28.81 -7.01 1.10
N ASN A 374 -29.97 -7.59 0.82
CA ASN A 374 -30.40 -7.89 -0.56
C ASN A 374 -30.62 -6.67 -1.46
N ASN A 375 -30.79 -5.50 -0.86
CA ASN A 375 -31.03 -4.22 -1.54
C ASN A 375 -29.75 -3.43 -1.89
N GLY A 376 -28.60 -4.10 -1.90
CA GLY A 376 -27.31 -3.47 -2.20
C GLY A 376 -26.72 -2.64 -1.05
N LEU A 377 -27.29 -2.73 0.15
CA LEU A 377 -26.77 -2.10 1.36
C LEU A 377 -25.85 -3.08 2.11
N ARG A 378 -24.64 -2.64 2.42
CA ARG A 378 -23.70 -3.31 3.31
C ARG A 378 -23.42 -2.43 4.51
N LEU A 379 -23.59 -2.98 5.68
CA LEU A 379 -23.25 -2.36 6.96
C LEU A 379 -22.06 -3.09 7.56
N MET A 380 -21.22 -2.36 8.28
CA MET A 380 -20.04 -2.91 8.92
C MET A 380 -19.69 -2.16 10.19
N ALA A 381 -19.10 -2.89 11.13
CA ALA A 381 -18.57 -2.34 12.37
C ALA A 381 -17.24 -3.05 12.70
N LEU A 382 -16.30 -2.30 13.27
CA LEU A 382 -15.03 -2.83 13.76
C LEU A 382 -14.74 -2.20 15.11
N GLN A 383 -14.36 -3.03 16.05
CA GLN A 383 -13.85 -2.67 17.36
C GLN A 383 -12.37 -3.01 17.42
N ARG A 384 -11.55 -2.12 18.01
CA ARG A 384 -10.15 -2.34 18.27
C ARG A 384 -9.76 -1.88 19.67
N PHE A 385 -8.86 -2.65 20.28
CA PHE A 385 -8.23 -2.32 21.55
C PHE A 385 -6.79 -2.77 21.51
N TYR A 386 -5.85 -1.84 21.61
CA TYR A 386 -4.41 -2.09 21.66
C TYR A 386 -3.87 -1.49 22.94
N SER A 387 -3.43 -2.33 23.88
CA SER A 387 -2.79 -1.87 25.11
C SER A 387 -1.64 -0.90 24.79
N TYR A 388 -1.52 0.16 25.57
CA TYR A 388 -0.38 1.08 25.43
C TYR A 388 0.97 0.42 25.78
N GLN A 389 0.96 -0.76 26.39
CA GLN A 389 2.12 -1.57 26.71
C GLN A 389 2.38 -2.71 25.71
N TYR A 390 1.44 -3.00 24.79
CA TYR A 390 1.64 -4.06 23.81
C TYR A 390 2.85 -3.76 22.94
N ALA A 391 3.84 -4.67 22.97
CA ALA A 391 5.11 -4.54 22.27
C ALA A 391 5.19 -5.47 21.07
N SER A 392 5.11 -4.92 19.85
CA SER A 392 5.40 -5.63 18.62
C SER A 392 6.17 -4.74 17.66
N LEU A 393 7.18 -5.31 16.98
CA LEU A 393 8.00 -4.60 16.00
C LEU A 393 7.45 -4.73 14.57
N ASP A 394 6.66 -5.77 14.31
CA ASP A 394 6.21 -6.15 12.96
C ASP A 394 4.68 -6.18 12.82
N ALA A 395 3.94 -5.79 13.86
CA ALA A 395 2.50 -5.68 13.79
C ALA A 395 2.08 -4.45 12.99
N GLN A 396 1.19 -4.66 12.02
CA GLN A 396 0.55 -3.59 11.25
C GLN A 396 -0.88 -4.01 10.92
N CYS A 397 -1.85 -3.40 11.57
CA CYS A 397 -3.27 -3.58 11.29
C CYS A 397 -3.99 -2.24 11.27
N TYR A 398 -5.32 -2.27 11.13
CA TYR A 398 -6.12 -1.05 11.11
C TYR A 398 -5.98 -0.27 12.42
N SER A 399 -5.45 0.95 12.35
CA SER A 399 -5.27 1.88 13.48
C SER A 399 -5.31 3.33 12.99
N ASP A 400 -5.65 4.25 13.85
CA ASP A 400 -5.58 5.68 13.56
C ASP A 400 -4.15 6.22 13.62
N GLY A 401 -3.40 5.75 14.61
CA GLY A 401 -1.99 6.15 14.83
C GLY A 401 -0.95 5.40 13.98
N GLY A 402 -1.34 4.47 13.10
CA GLY A 402 -0.43 3.69 12.26
C GLY A 402 0.33 2.57 13.01
N HIS A 403 0.08 2.36 14.29
CA HIS A 403 0.74 1.35 15.13
C HIS A 403 -0.26 0.50 15.90
N VAL A 404 0.05 -0.77 16.13
CA VAL A 404 -0.75 -1.66 16.97
C VAL A 404 -0.33 -1.47 18.44
N GLN A 405 -0.53 -0.28 18.95
CA GLN A 405 -0.22 0.09 20.34
C GLN A 405 -0.98 1.36 20.73
N ASN A 406 -1.40 1.46 22.01
CA ASN A 406 -1.95 2.68 22.59
C ASN A 406 -3.20 3.21 21.89
N GLU A 407 -4.14 2.33 21.52
CA GLU A 407 -5.35 2.77 20.84
C GLU A 407 -6.56 1.90 21.22
N SER A 408 -7.67 2.57 21.48
CA SER A 408 -9.01 1.95 21.56
C SER A 408 -9.93 2.66 20.59
N GLY A 409 -10.76 1.93 19.84
CA GLY A 409 -11.59 2.60 18.87
C GLY A 409 -12.70 1.74 18.31
N VAL A 410 -13.65 2.43 17.68
CA VAL A 410 -14.78 1.85 16.98
C VAL A 410 -14.94 2.52 15.62
N TYR A 411 -14.97 1.71 14.58
CA TYR A 411 -15.28 2.13 13.23
C TYR A 411 -16.63 1.57 12.81
N VAL A 412 -17.51 2.41 12.29
CA VAL A 412 -18.76 1.99 11.66
C VAL A 412 -18.83 2.53 10.25
N GLY A 413 -19.33 1.72 9.34
CA GLY A 413 -19.36 2.11 7.94
C GLY A 413 -20.54 1.50 7.19
N MET A 414 -20.89 2.14 6.08
CA MET A 414 -21.88 1.64 5.16
C MET A 414 -21.48 1.85 3.71
N GLN A 415 -21.85 0.91 2.87
CA GLN A 415 -21.90 1.06 1.41
C GLN A 415 -23.30 0.74 0.94
N TRP A 416 -23.84 1.59 0.10
CA TRP A 416 -25.17 1.41 -0.46
C TRP A 416 -25.21 1.71 -1.95
N GLN A 417 -25.74 0.78 -2.72
CA GLN A 417 -25.97 0.90 -4.14
C GLN A 417 -27.46 0.79 -4.43
N PRO A 418 -28.24 1.88 -4.20
CA PRO A 418 -29.69 1.87 -4.39
C PRO A 418 -30.11 1.62 -5.82
N SER A 419 -29.26 1.92 -6.78
CA SER A 419 -29.41 1.61 -8.21
C SER A 419 -28.05 1.40 -8.87
N PRO A 420 -28.00 0.82 -10.10
CA PRO A 420 -26.74 0.66 -10.83
C PRO A 420 -25.98 1.98 -11.07
N GLN A 421 -26.67 3.11 -11.02
CA GLN A 421 -26.12 4.44 -11.27
C GLN A 421 -25.58 5.13 -10.01
N TRP A 422 -26.11 4.82 -8.85
CA TRP A 422 -25.78 5.51 -7.60
C TRP A 422 -25.04 4.60 -6.63
N GLN A 423 -23.93 5.12 -6.09
CA GLN A 423 -23.18 4.47 -5.02
C GLN A 423 -22.91 5.47 -3.91
N LEU A 424 -23.28 5.10 -2.71
CA LEU A 424 -23.06 5.86 -1.48
C LEU A 424 -22.10 5.09 -0.58
N ALA A 425 -21.18 5.79 0.05
CA ALA A 425 -20.28 5.24 1.05
C ALA A 425 -20.12 6.24 2.19
N ALA A 426 -20.15 5.77 3.42
CA ALA A 426 -19.95 6.61 4.58
C ALA A 426 -19.27 5.80 5.70
N TYR A 427 -18.45 6.48 6.51
CA TYR A 427 -17.95 5.92 7.75
C TYR A 427 -17.86 6.99 8.84
N ALA A 428 -17.86 6.49 10.08
CA ALA A 428 -17.43 7.20 11.27
C ALA A 428 -16.42 6.34 12.03
N ASP A 429 -15.29 6.91 12.39
CA ASP A 429 -14.20 6.25 13.11
C ASP A 429 -13.85 7.04 14.37
N TYR A 430 -14.00 6.42 15.52
CA TYR A 430 -13.58 6.94 16.80
C TYR A 430 -12.29 6.23 17.23
N ALA A 431 -11.27 7.01 17.60
CA ALA A 431 -10.03 6.54 18.18
C ALA A 431 -9.75 7.28 19.49
N TYR A 432 -9.33 6.54 20.52
CA TYR A 432 -8.88 7.05 21.81
C TYR A 432 -7.49 6.51 22.12
N HIS A 433 -6.56 7.43 22.44
CA HIS A 433 -5.20 7.13 22.84
C HIS A 433 -5.05 7.40 24.34
N PRO A 434 -5.09 6.36 25.19
CA PRO A 434 -5.00 6.54 26.65
C PRO A 434 -3.64 7.06 27.13
N TRP A 435 -2.57 6.87 26.37
CA TRP A 435 -1.25 7.43 26.61
C TRP A 435 -0.93 8.54 25.61
N PRO A 436 -0.21 9.62 26.05
CA PRO A 436 0.14 10.72 25.14
C PRO A 436 0.82 10.25 23.87
N VAL A 437 0.42 10.81 22.74
CA VAL A 437 1.05 10.63 21.43
C VAL A 437 2.05 11.76 21.14
N TYR A 438 2.77 11.69 20.04
CA TYR A 438 3.75 12.71 19.66
C TYR A 438 3.13 14.12 19.64
N ARG A 439 3.78 15.08 20.31
CA ARG A 439 3.35 16.47 20.54
C ARG A 439 2.20 16.67 21.52
N GLU A 440 1.61 15.61 22.05
CA GLU A 440 0.56 15.70 23.05
C GLU A 440 1.10 15.43 24.47
N LYS A 441 0.47 16.02 25.48
CA LYS A 441 0.84 15.87 26.88
C LYS A 441 -0.13 15.00 27.67
N THR A 442 -1.31 14.76 27.12
CA THR A 442 -2.42 14.02 27.75
C THR A 442 -2.99 13.01 26.80
N ALA A 443 -3.88 12.17 27.29
CA ALA A 443 -4.72 11.30 26.46
C ALA A 443 -5.49 12.12 25.41
N THR A 444 -5.63 11.57 24.22
CA THR A 444 -6.31 12.23 23.10
C THR A 444 -7.40 11.36 22.52
N SER A 445 -8.39 11.97 21.90
CA SER A 445 -9.42 11.26 21.14
C SER A 445 -9.63 11.93 19.79
N GLN A 446 -9.94 11.14 18.78
CA GLN A 446 -10.21 11.62 17.43
C GLN A 446 -11.50 11.02 16.89
N MET A 447 -12.25 11.84 16.15
CA MET A 447 -13.39 11.40 15.34
C MET A 447 -13.14 11.78 13.89
N ASP A 448 -13.30 10.82 12.99
CA ASP A 448 -13.10 10.98 11.55
C ASP A 448 -14.37 10.50 10.82
N TYR A 449 -15.02 11.40 10.10
CA TYR A 449 -16.22 11.14 9.33
C TYR A 449 -15.94 11.31 7.84
N LEU A 450 -16.49 10.42 7.04
CA LEU A 450 -16.45 10.57 5.59
C LEU A 450 -17.78 10.17 4.98
N MET A 451 -18.21 10.95 4.00
CA MET A 451 -19.33 10.63 3.11
C MET A 451 -18.89 10.78 1.66
N GLN A 452 -19.25 9.82 0.84
CA GLN A 452 -18.99 9.85 -0.60
C GLN A 452 -20.24 9.44 -1.35
N CYS A 453 -20.56 10.20 -2.39
CA CYS A 453 -21.60 9.89 -3.35
C CYS A 453 -20.99 9.80 -4.75
N THR A 454 -21.29 8.74 -5.48
CA THR A 454 -20.85 8.56 -6.87
C THR A 454 -22.06 8.30 -7.74
N HIS A 455 -22.19 9.06 -8.83
CA HIS A 455 -23.22 8.88 -9.85
C HIS A 455 -22.56 8.55 -11.19
N THR A 456 -23.00 7.45 -11.82
CA THR A 456 -22.49 7.00 -13.12
C THR A 456 -23.64 6.93 -14.12
N LYS A 457 -23.52 7.64 -15.24
CA LYS A 457 -24.52 7.62 -16.31
C LYS A 457 -23.84 7.69 -17.67
N GLY A 458 -23.96 6.62 -18.46
CA GLY A 458 -23.24 6.50 -19.71
C GLY A 458 -21.74 6.61 -19.52
N ASN A 459 -21.11 7.54 -20.20
CA ASN A 459 -19.67 7.80 -20.14
C ASN A 459 -19.25 8.75 -19.00
N TRP A 460 -20.23 9.30 -18.27
CA TRP A 460 -20.00 10.24 -17.18
C TRP A 460 -19.97 9.54 -15.82
N LYS A 461 -19.03 9.95 -14.99
CA LYS A 461 -18.96 9.57 -13.58
C LYS A 461 -18.66 10.81 -12.73
N LEU A 462 -19.58 11.12 -11.83
CA LEU A 462 -19.49 12.24 -10.90
C LEU A 462 -19.27 11.69 -9.49
N THR A 463 -18.29 12.21 -8.77
CA THR A 463 -18.03 11.83 -7.38
C THR A 463 -17.96 13.08 -6.52
N ALA A 464 -18.73 13.11 -5.45
CA ALA A 464 -18.65 14.10 -4.38
C ALA A 464 -18.21 13.39 -3.09
N ARG A 465 -17.20 13.94 -2.41
CA ARG A 465 -16.67 13.43 -1.15
C ARG A 465 -16.53 14.57 -0.16
N TYR A 466 -16.93 14.30 1.07
CA TYR A 466 -16.70 15.17 2.21
C TYR A 466 -16.10 14.38 3.36
N ARG A 467 -15.08 14.93 4.02
CA ARG A 467 -14.42 14.36 5.20
C ARG A 467 -14.31 15.42 6.28
N LEU A 468 -14.57 15.02 7.51
CA LEU A 468 -14.42 15.85 8.71
C LEU A 468 -13.55 15.10 9.73
N LYS A 469 -12.42 15.67 10.08
CA LYS A 469 -11.62 15.28 11.25
C LYS A 469 -11.86 16.27 12.38
N MET A 470 -12.44 15.79 13.49
CA MET A 470 -12.83 16.65 14.61
C MET A 470 -11.65 17.19 15.41
N ASP A 471 -10.59 16.41 15.52
CA ASP A 471 -9.36 16.75 16.22
C ASP A 471 -8.71 18.01 15.62
N ASP A 472 -8.42 17.97 14.36
CA ASP A 472 -7.85 19.08 13.59
C ASP A 472 -8.92 20.11 13.18
N LYS A 473 -10.21 19.89 13.50
CA LYS A 473 -11.36 20.65 12.95
C LYS A 473 -11.21 20.87 11.44
N ALA A 474 -10.78 19.80 10.76
CA ALA A 474 -10.43 19.83 9.35
C ALA A 474 -11.60 19.34 8.50
N HIS A 475 -12.10 20.23 7.66
CA HIS A 475 -13.14 19.95 6.67
C HIS A 475 -12.48 19.80 5.30
N ARG A 476 -12.75 18.72 4.59
CA ARG A 476 -12.22 18.51 3.25
C ARG A 476 -13.31 18.05 2.30
N THR A 477 -13.42 18.76 1.18
CA THR A 477 -14.36 18.47 0.11
C THR A 477 -13.61 18.17 -1.17
N ARG A 478 -14.05 17.15 -1.89
CA ARG A 478 -13.53 16.81 -3.22
C ARG A 478 -14.69 16.53 -4.16
N LEU A 479 -14.68 17.19 -5.31
CA LEU A 479 -15.61 16.97 -6.40
C LEU A 479 -14.80 16.49 -7.62
N ILE A 480 -15.26 15.42 -8.24
CA ILE A 480 -14.61 14.85 -9.42
C ILE A 480 -15.67 14.64 -10.50
N ALA A 481 -15.39 15.11 -11.70
CA ALA A 481 -16.13 14.80 -12.92
C ALA A 481 -15.21 14.04 -13.88
N GLU A 482 -15.59 12.83 -14.24
CA GLU A 482 -14.85 11.98 -15.17
C GLU A 482 -15.75 11.70 -16.39
N TYR A 483 -15.19 11.86 -17.57
CA TYR A 483 -15.81 11.41 -18.82
C TYR A 483 -14.85 10.45 -19.51
N ALA A 484 -15.32 9.27 -19.88
CA ALA A 484 -14.47 8.25 -20.50
C ALA A 484 -15.19 7.59 -21.68
N THR A 485 -14.48 7.52 -22.80
CA THR A 485 -14.80 6.70 -23.96
C THR A 485 -13.74 5.63 -24.12
N GLU A 486 -13.82 4.84 -25.18
CA GLU A 486 -12.84 3.79 -25.47
C GLU A 486 -11.40 4.34 -25.59
N ASN A 487 -11.23 5.49 -26.27
CA ASN A 487 -9.92 6.06 -26.59
C ASN A 487 -9.59 7.36 -25.85
N PHE A 488 -10.57 7.99 -25.23
CA PHE A 488 -10.42 9.32 -24.62
C PHE A 488 -11.00 9.34 -23.22
N SER A 489 -10.31 9.96 -22.30
CA SER A 489 -10.85 10.27 -20.98
C SER A 489 -10.39 11.63 -20.47
N THR A 490 -11.28 12.32 -19.79
CA THR A 490 -10.97 13.55 -19.09
C THR A 490 -11.42 13.47 -17.64
N ARG A 491 -10.71 14.14 -16.75
CA ARG A 491 -11.01 14.19 -15.32
C ARG A 491 -10.74 15.59 -14.78
N THR A 492 -11.82 16.26 -14.39
CA THR A 492 -11.79 17.51 -13.63
C THR A 492 -11.90 17.19 -12.15
N GLN A 493 -11.03 17.76 -11.32
CA GLN A 493 -11.05 17.60 -9.86
C GLN A 493 -10.98 18.96 -9.18
N LEU A 494 -11.87 19.17 -8.21
CA LEU A 494 -11.90 20.32 -7.31
C LEU A 494 -11.68 19.82 -5.89
N ASP A 495 -10.67 20.35 -5.21
CA ASP A 495 -10.38 20.10 -3.79
C ASP A 495 -10.54 21.40 -3.02
N ALA A 496 -11.17 21.35 -1.87
CA ALA A 496 -11.25 22.43 -0.90
C ALA A 496 -11.05 21.88 0.51
N GLY A 497 -10.17 22.51 1.28
CA GLY A 497 -9.88 22.20 2.67
C GLY A 497 -10.02 23.44 3.54
N TYR A 498 -10.65 23.28 4.69
CA TYR A 498 -10.79 24.32 5.71
C TYR A 498 -10.38 23.74 7.07
N LEU A 499 -9.44 24.38 7.74
CA LEU A 499 -8.99 24.04 9.09
C LEU A 499 -9.40 25.18 10.03
N ALA A 500 -10.03 24.82 11.15
CA ALA A 500 -10.51 25.77 12.15
C ALA A 500 -9.72 25.70 13.48
N THR A 501 -8.43 25.33 13.41
CA THR A 501 -7.51 25.30 14.57
C THR A 501 -6.69 26.59 14.63
N GLY A 502 -6.94 27.44 15.64
CA GLY A 502 -6.28 28.74 15.78
C GLY A 502 -6.78 29.75 14.74
N GLU A 503 -5.87 30.26 13.89
CA GLU A 503 -6.28 31.03 12.71
C GLU A 503 -6.85 30.06 11.66
N SER A 504 -7.95 30.47 11.02
CA SER A 504 -8.59 29.66 9.97
C SER A 504 -7.67 29.55 8.75
N GLU A 505 -7.46 28.34 8.27
CA GLU A 505 -6.64 28.09 7.09
C GLU A 505 -7.47 27.46 5.97
N LEU A 506 -7.30 27.97 4.79
CA LEU A 506 -7.93 27.47 3.56
C LEU A 506 -6.90 26.84 2.64
N GLY A 507 -7.29 25.80 1.94
CA GLY A 507 -6.54 25.20 0.85
C GLY A 507 -7.48 24.80 -0.27
N ALA A 508 -7.16 25.16 -1.51
CA ALA A 508 -7.97 24.81 -2.66
C ALA A 508 -7.10 24.38 -3.85
N MET A 509 -7.64 23.52 -4.69
CA MET A 509 -7.02 23.12 -5.94
C MET A 509 -8.09 22.83 -6.99
N ILE A 510 -7.84 23.28 -8.19
CA ILE A 510 -8.56 22.84 -9.40
C ILE A 510 -7.57 22.15 -10.32
N SER A 511 -7.90 20.98 -10.82
CA SER A 511 -7.04 20.26 -11.76
C SER A 511 -7.85 19.60 -12.87
N GLU A 512 -7.25 19.55 -14.06
CA GLU A 512 -7.76 18.89 -15.23
C GLU A 512 -6.72 17.93 -15.77
N SER A 513 -7.15 16.72 -16.16
CA SER A 513 -6.28 15.76 -16.85
C SER A 513 -7.00 15.10 -18.00
N VAL A 514 -6.32 14.99 -19.11
CA VAL A 514 -6.82 14.38 -20.35
C VAL A 514 -5.92 13.20 -20.71
N ALA A 515 -6.52 12.06 -20.99
CA ALA A 515 -5.80 10.91 -21.51
C ALA A 515 -6.39 10.48 -22.85
N TYR A 516 -5.51 10.23 -23.80
CA TYR A 516 -5.85 9.72 -25.13
C TYR A 516 -5.03 8.48 -25.44
N THR A 517 -5.68 7.42 -25.89
CA THR A 517 -5.04 6.15 -26.24
C THR A 517 -5.35 5.82 -27.69
N HIS A 518 -4.32 5.64 -28.49
CA HIS A 518 -4.47 5.24 -29.87
C HIS A 518 -3.48 4.12 -30.21
N ARG A 519 -3.98 2.90 -30.43
CA ARG A 519 -3.17 1.73 -30.81
C ARG A 519 -1.92 1.58 -29.94
N TRP A 520 -0.77 2.03 -30.42
CA TRP A 520 0.54 1.91 -29.80
C TRP A 520 0.92 3.08 -28.88
N LEU A 521 0.17 4.19 -28.89
CA LEU A 521 0.48 5.43 -28.17
C LEU A 521 -0.58 5.74 -27.12
N ARG A 522 -0.15 6.09 -25.93
CA ARG A 522 -0.97 6.70 -24.87
C ARG A 522 -0.36 8.03 -24.48
N LEU A 523 -1.15 9.08 -24.58
CA LEU A 523 -0.87 10.43 -24.13
C LEU A 523 -1.63 10.72 -22.85
N ASN A 524 -1.00 11.36 -21.86
CA ASN A 524 -1.68 11.93 -20.72
C ASN A 524 -1.12 13.33 -20.46
N VAL A 525 -2.00 14.32 -20.42
CA VAL A 525 -1.67 15.73 -20.16
C VAL A 525 -2.53 16.19 -19.01
N GLY A 526 -1.99 17.05 -18.16
CA GLY A 526 -2.79 17.66 -17.12
C GLY A 526 -2.16 18.94 -16.57
N ALA A 527 -3.01 19.71 -15.91
CA ALA A 527 -2.63 20.92 -15.19
C ALA A 527 -3.48 21.05 -13.93
N GLY A 528 -2.93 21.70 -12.91
CA GLY A 528 -3.62 22.01 -11.66
C GLY A 528 -3.12 23.31 -11.05
N TYR A 529 -4.03 24.23 -10.75
CA TYR A 529 -3.75 25.42 -9.96
C TYR A 529 -4.10 25.13 -8.50
N PHE A 530 -3.23 25.51 -7.59
CA PHE A 530 -3.40 25.35 -6.16
C PHE A 530 -3.09 26.64 -5.41
N LYS A 531 -3.84 26.86 -4.31
CA LYS A 531 -3.60 27.92 -3.35
C LYS A 531 -3.95 27.43 -1.95
N THR A 532 -3.02 27.56 -1.02
CA THR A 532 -3.20 27.15 0.37
C THR A 532 -2.53 28.18 1.30
N ASP A 533 -3.13 28.42 2.45
CA ASP A 533 -2.61 29.38 3.43
C ASP A 533 -1.37 28.86 4.16
N SER A 534 -1.29 27.55 4.39
CA SER A 534 -0.17 26.92 5.09
C SER A 534 0.12 25.49 4.61
N TYR A 535 1.14 24.87 5.20
CA TYR A 535 1.44 23.46 5.02
C TYR A 535 0.34 22.54 5.57
N ASN A 536 -0.43 22.95 6.59
CA ASN A 536 -1.50 22.14 7.16
C ASN A 536 -2.71 22.03 6.23
N SER A 537 -2.97 23.11 5.46
CA SER A 537 -4.05 23.15 4.46
C SER A 537 -3.64 22.63 3.07
N ARG A 538 -2.50 21.93 2.96
CA ARG A 538 -1.96 21.36 1.71
C ARG A 538 -2.94 20.48 0.97
N VAL A 539 -2.80 20.45 -0.35
CA VAL A 539 -3.61 19.67 -1.27
C VAL A 539 -2.80 18.61 -2.00
N TYR A 540 -3.47 17.59 -2.52
CA TYR A 540 -2.81 16.44 -3.13
C TYR A 540 -3.37 16.13 -4.52
N LEU A 541 -2.48 15.81 -5.45
CA LEU A 541 -2.82 15.45 -6.83
C LEU A 541 -2.15 14.14 -7.23
N TYR A 542 -2.97 13.18 -7.66
CA TYR A 542 -2.49 11.97 -8.30
C TYR A 542 -2.26 12.22 -9.78
N GLU A 543 -1.08 11.90 -10.27
CA GLU A 543 -0.69 11.98 -11.67
C GLU A 543 -0.40 10.58 -12.23
N SER A 544 -0.75 10.35 -13.50
CA SER A 544 -0.26 9.16 -14.20
C SER A 544 1.26 9.18 -14.27
N GLY A 545 1.90 8.06 -14.00
CA GLY A 545 3.36 7.90 -13.99
C GLY A 545 3.85 6.70 -14.80
N PRO A 546 5.16 6.52 -14.91
CA PRO A 546 5.76 5.30 -15.42
C PRO A 546 5.27 4.06 -14.66
N LEU A 547 5.36 2.89 -15.28
CA LEU A 547 4.95 1.63 -14.66
C LEU A 547 5.78 1.38 -13.39
N TYR A 548 5.17 0.83 -12.33
CA TYR A 548 5.78 0.61 -11.02
C TYR A 548 6.26 1.88 -10.32
N THR A 549 5.81 3.06 -10.73
CA THR A 549 6.12 4.33 -10.05
C THR A 549 4.83 5.03 -9.66
N TYR A 550 4.56 5.07 -8.37
CA TYR A 550 3.42 5.79 -7.81
C TYR A 550 3.74 7.28 -7.76
N SER A 551 2.85 8.13 -8.27
CA SER A 551 3.07 9.57 -8.35
C SER A 551 1.92 10.33 -7.68
N MET A 552 2.04 10.55 -6.37
CA MET A 552 1.19 11.47 -5.61
C MET A 552 1.99 12.72 -5.31
N GLN A 553 1.53 13.86 -5.83
CA GLN A 553 2.15 15.15 -5.60
C GLN A 553 1.43 15.88 -4.46
N GLN A 554 2.20 16.57 -3.62
CA GLN A 554 1.72 17.38 -2.52
C GLN A 554 2.08 18.85 -2.77
N PHE A 555 1.11 19.76 -2.57
CA PHE A 555 1.29 21.19 -2.81
C PHE A 555 0.83 22.02 -1.62
N TYR A 556 1.60 23.09 -1.33
CA TYR A 556 1.25 24.13 -0.38
C TYR A 556 1.79 25.48 -0.87
N GLY A 557 1.14 26.58 -0.45
CA GLY A 557 1.36 27.93 -0.99
C GLY A 557 0.53 28.16 -2.26
N GLU A 558 1.01 28.96 -3.19
CA GLU A 558 0.31 29.30 -4.43
C GLU A 558 1.15 28.94 -5.65
N GLY A 559 0.54 28.26 -6.64
CA GLY A 559 1.26 27.88 -7.85
C GLY A 559 0.45 27.03 -8.82
N ILE A 560 1.13 26.60 -9.86
CA ILE A 560 0.58 25.73 -10.90
C ILE A 560 1.46 24.49 -11.07
N ARG A 561 0.81 23.36 -11.27
CA ARG A 561 1.43 22.10 -11.69
C ARG A 561 0.93 21.73 -13.07
N TYR A 562 1.82 21.35 -13.99
CA TYR A 562 1.45 20.76 -15.29
C TYR A 562 2.38 19.61 -15.65
N TRP A 563 1.84 18.64 -16.38
CA TRP A 563 2.59 17.43 -16.77
C TRP A 563 2.15 16.92 -18.14
N LEU A 564 3.09 16.26 -18.78
CA LEU A 564 2.90 15.52 -20.01
C LEU A 564 3.53 14.14 -19.86
N MET A 565 2.79 13.09 -20.14
CA MET A 565 3.31 11.73 -20.20
C MET A 565 2.99 11.09 -21.54
N LEU A 566 3.99 10.51 -22.17
CA LEU A 566 3.89 9.72 -23.39
C LEU A 566 4.29 8.28 -23.07
N ARG A 567 3.46 7.33 -23.44
CA ARG A 567 3.77 5.90 -23.40
C ARG A 567 3.58 5.31 -24.78
N ALA A 568 4.64 4.74 -25.34
CA ALA A 568 4.67 4.15 -26.66
C ALA A 568 5.02 2.66 -26.59
N ASN A 569 4.17 1.80 -27.14
CA ASN A 569 4.50 0.41 -27.40
C ASN A 569 5.21 0.34 -28.77
N ALA A 570 6.53 0.61 -28.79
CA ALA A 570 7.33 0.69 -30.01
C ALA A 570 7.30 -0.63 -30.79
N THR A 571 7.25 -1.76 -30.06
CA THR A 571 6.99 -3.09 -30.60
C THR A 571 6.06 -3.85 -29.65
N ARG A 572 5.68 -5.08 -29.99
CA ARG A 572 4.94 -5.97 -29.07
C ARG A 572 5.68 -6.23 -27.76
N ASN A 573 6.99 -6.13 -27.79
CA ASN A 573 7.88 -6.47 -26.69
C ASN A 573 8.54 -5.26 -26.02
N LEU A 574 8.55 -4.08 -26.67
CA LEU A 574 9.24 -2.90 -26.18
C LEU A 574 8.28 -1.75 -25.94
N MET A 575 8.23 -1.27 -24.71
CA MET A 575 7.47 -0.11 -24.26
C MET A 575 8.42 0.97 -23.76
N LEU A 576 8.23 2.18 -24.25
CA LEU A 576 8.93 3.40 -23.80
C LEU A 576 7.91 4.32 -23.11
N THR A 577 8.31 4.92 -22.01
CA THR A 577 7.52 5.94 -21.31
C THR A 577 8.41 7.13 -21.00
N ALA A 578 7.94 8.32 -21.29
CA ALA A 578 8.56 9.58 -20.90
C ALA A 578 7.51 10.46 -20.23
N LYS A 579 7.86 11.11 -19.12
CA LYS A 579 7.01 12.07 -18.40
C LYS A 579 7.84 13.30 -18.08
N VAL A 580 7.27 14.46 -18.32
CA VAL A 580 7.80 15.75 -17.84
C VAL A 580 6.75 16.35 -16.93
N GLY A 581 7.16 16.80 -15.76
CA GLY A 581 6.29 17.47 -14.82
C GLY A 581 6.93 18.73 -14.27
N VAL A 582 6.21 19.86 -14.30
CA VAL A 582 6.68 21.17 -13.85
C VAL A 582 5.76 21.68 -12.75
N THR A 583 6.35 22.11 -11.64
CA THR A 583 5.64 22.90 -10.61
C THR A 583 6.24 24.28 -10.59
N ASP A 584 5.42 25.31 -10.72
CA ASP A 584 5.82 26.70 -10.64
C ASP A 584 5.06 27.40 -9.51
N TYR A 585 5.81 27.96 -8.55
CA TYR A 585 5.28 28.65 -7.39
C TYR A 585 5.28 30.16 -7.61
N PHE A 586 4.18 30.83 -7.23
CA PHE A 586 4.00 32.26 -7.40
C PHE A 586 4.31 33.07 -6.13
N ASP A 587 4.36 32.39 -4.99
CA ASP A 587 4.49 32.96 -3.64
C ASP A 587 5.92 32.87 -3.05
N ARG A 588 6.86 32.26 -3.78
CA ARG A 588 8.21 32.02 -3.25
C ARG A 588 9.28 31.98 -4.34
N THR A 589 10.51 32.32 -3.94
CA THR A 589 11.70 32.23 -4.79
C THR A 589 12.54 30.99 -4.53
N LYS A 590 12.23 30.24 -3.46
CA LYS A 590 12.91 29.01 -3.05
C LYS A 590 11.90 27.92 -2.71
N ILE A 591 12.22 26.69 -3.08
CA ILE A 591 11.38 25.53 -2.82
C ILE A 591 12.10 24.63 -1.81
N SER A 592 11.36 24.08 -0.82
CA SER A 592 11.86 23.21 0.23
C SER A 592 12.86 23.89 1.17
N SER A 593 13.60 23.13 1.97
CA SER A 593 14.55 23.63 2.97
C SER A 593 15.73 22.67 3.16
N SER A 594 16.75 23.10 3.91
CA SER A 594 17.94 22.32 4.22
C SER A 594 18.65 21.83 2.95
N TYR A 595 19.07 20.56 2.89
CA TYR A 595 19.71 19.97 1.70
C TYR A 595 18.77 19.80 0.50
N GLN A 596 17.44 19.83 0.72
CA GLN A 596 16.43 19.75 -0.34
C GLN A 596 16.10 21.11 -0.95
N GLU A 597 16.64 22.21 -0.43
CA GLU A 597 16.39 23.57 -0.92
C GLU A 597 16.81 23.72 -2.39
N ILE A 598 15.89 24.24 -3.19
CA ILE A 598 16.08 24.60 -4.60
C ILE A 598 15.97 26.12 -4.70
N ASP A 599 17.01 26.79 -5.20
CA ASP A 599 17.07 28.27 -5.31
C ASP A 599 16.37 28.74 -6.59
N ARG A 600 15.09 28.39 -6.71
CA ARG A 600 14.18 28.77 -7.82
C ARG A 600 12.74 28.66 -7.34
N SER A 601 11.82 29.41 -8.02
CA SER A 601 10.38 29.28 -7.83
C SER A 601 9.78 28.05 -8.54
N SER A 602 10.51 27.43 -9.47
CA SER A 602 10.04 26.31 -10.27
C SER A 602 10.94 25.09 -10.17
N LYS A 603 10.33 23.90 -10.28
CA LYS A 603 11.03 22.63 -10.39
C LYS A 603 10.47 21.81 -11.55
N THR A 604 11.36 21.20 -12.32
CA THR A 604 11.03 20.33 -13.45
C THR A 604 11.67 18.98 -13.26
N ASP A 605 10.87 17.92 -13.30
CA ASP A 605 11.30 16.53 -13.26
C ASP A 605 11.01 15.85 -14.59
N VAL A 606 11.96 15.05 -15.07
CA VAL A 606 11.81 14.22 -16.27
C VAL A 606 11.97 12.76 -15.87
N ASP A 607 10.95 11.94 -16.09
CA ASP A 607 11.00 10.50 -15.90
C ASP A 607 11.10 9.80 -17.26
N ILE A 608 12.00 8.83 -17.35
CA ILE A 608 12.18 7.99 -18.56
C ILE A 608 12.16 6.53 -18.12
N GLN A 609 11.41 5.71 -18.86
CA GLN A 609 11.35 4.28 -18.58
C GLN A 609 11.34 3.47 -19.87
N LEU A 610 12.13 2.40 -19.85
CA LEU A 610 12.15 1.36 -20.86
C LEU A 610 11.68 0.05 -20.23
N ARG A 611 10.76 -0.64 -20.87
CA ARG A 611 10.34 -1.99 -20.52
C ARG A 611 10.45 -2.91 -21.71
N TRP A 612 11.15 -4.01 -21.52
CA TRP A 612 11.39 -4.99 -22.55
C TRP A 612 10.92 -6.37 -22.08
N LYS A 613 10.06 -6.99 -22.88
CA LYS A 613 9.61 -8.39 -22.71
C LYS A 613 10.35 -9.26 -23.71
N ILE A 614 10.86 -10.40 -23.24
CA ILE A 614 11.64 -11.34 -24.04
C ILE A 614 10.96 -12.70 -23.99
#